data_2be6332501b5e68702136442f7d5a43b
#
_entry.id   2be6332501b5e68702136442f7d5a43b
#
_cell.length_a   1.000
_cell.length_b   1.000
_cell.length_c   1.000
_cell.angle_alpha   90.00
_cell.angle_beta   90.00
_cell.angle_gamma   90.00
#
_symmetry.space_group_name_H-M   'P 1'
#
loop_
_entity.id
_entity.type
_entity.pdbx_description
1 polymer ?
#
loop_
_entity_poly.entity_id
_entity_poly.type
_entity_poly.pdbx_seq_one_letter_code
_entity_poly.pdbx_strand_id
1 'polypeptide(L)'
;YPYFSGFREERGEGEGLGFNRNFPLGERVDGRMYRNVLRRALDVVRAFNPVFLVLALGLDPAKGDPTGTWTLSARDFLANGRMVAELDLPTVVVQEGGYRTRSLGSNARHFFQGLSAPFGGS
;
A
#
# COMPACT_ATOMS: atom_id res chain seq x y z
N TYR A 1 -11.49 -5.61 -10.60
CA TYR A 1 -10.29 -5.77 -11.39
C TYR A 1 -9.14 -6.22 -10.49
N PRO A 2 -8.35 -7.18 -10.87
CA PRO A 2 -8.56 -8.07 -12.02
C PRO A 2 -9.69 -9.08 -11.75
N TYR A 3 -10.38 -9.54 -12.80
CA TYR A 3 -11.55 -10.43 -12.65
C TYR A 3 -11.19 -11.92 -12.54
N PHE A 4 -9.96 -12.29 -12.91
CA PHE A 4 -9.52 -13.68 -13.03
C PHE A 4 -8.36 -14.05 -12.11
N SER A 5 -7.88 -13.13 -11.28
CA SER A 5 -6.78 -13.32 -10.34
C SER A 5 -6.87 -12.32 -9.19
N GLY A 6 -6.03 -12.46 -8.19
CA GLY A 6 -6.02 -11.60 -7.00
C GLY A 6 -6.94 -12.11 -5.90
N PHE A 7 -7.40 -13.35 -5.99
CA PHE A 7 -8.25 -13.95 -4.97
C PHE A 7 -7.46 -14.26 -3.69
N ARG A 8 -8.16 -14.26 -2.57
CA ARG A 8 -7.58 -14.49 -1.24
C ARG A 8 -6.94 -15.87 -1.11
N GLU A 9 -7.47 -16.82 -1.86
CA GLU A 9 -7.08 -18.24 -1.84
C GLU A 9 -5.78 -18.49 -2.62
N GLU A 10 -5.40 -17.58 -3.50
CA GLU A 10 -4.15 -17.68 -4.25
C GLU A 10 -2.95 -17.48 -3.32
N ARG A 11 -2.16 -18.51 -3.15
CA ARG A 11 -1.05 -18.56 -2.19
C ARG A 11 0.31 -18.90 -2.83
N GLY A 12 0.37 -18.92 -4.16
CA GLY A 12 1.52 -19.42 -4.92
C GLY A 12 1.39 -20.89 -5.27
N GLU A 13 2.30 -21.37 -6.10
CA GLU A 13 2.33 -22.74 -6.59
C GLU A 13 3.76 -23.32 -6.49
N GLY A 14 3.85 -24.66 -6.43
CA GLY A 14 5.14 -25.37 -6.39
C GLY A 14 6.04 -24.86 -5.25
N GLU A 15 7.28 -24.53 -5.58
CA GLU A 15 8.24 -23.97 -4.62
C GLU A 15 7.85 -22.57 -4.12
N GLY A 16 6.97 -21.86 -4.85
CA GLY A 16 6.43 -20.56 -4.47
C GLY A 16 5.20 -20.62 -3.56
N LEU A 17 4.78 -21.81 -3.14
CA LEU A 17 3.63 -21.95 -2.25
C LEU A 17 3.87 -21.26 -0.90
N GLY A 18 2.95 -20.37 -0.53
CA GLY A 18 3.05 -19.55 0.69
C GLY A 18 3.76 -18.21 0.52
N PHE A 19 4.38 -17.96 -0.63
CA PHE A 19 5.07 -16.70 -0.94
C PHE A 19 4.20 -15.64 -1.61
N ASN A 20 2.94 -15.92 -1.85
CA ASN A 20 1.94 -14.94 -2.29
C ASN A 20 0.86 -14.72 -1.23
N ARG A 21 0.44 -13.48 -1.04
CA ARG A 21 -0.67 -13.12 -0.16
C ARG A 21 -1.46 -11.97 -0.75
N ASN A 22 -2.71 -12.22 -1.09
CA ASN A 22 -3.65 -11.21 -1.59
C ASN A 22 -4.56 -10.69 -0.47
N PHE A 23 -4.86 -9.39 -0.53
CA PHE A 23 -5.80 -8.71 0.35
C PHE A 23 -6.85 -8.00 -0.50
N PRO A 24 -7.77 -8.73 -1.14
CA PRO A 24 -8.78 -8.12 -1.99
C PRO A 24 -9.71 -7.22 -1.17
N LEU A 25 -9.99 -6.05 -1.71
CA LEU A 25 -10.88 -5.04 -1.16
C LEU A 25 -12.05 -4.81 -2.11
N GLY A 26 -13.18 -4.38 -1.55
CA GLY A 26 -14.36 -4.06 -2.33
C GLY A 26 -14.26 -2.74 -3.09
N GLU A 27 -15.35 -2.35 -3.73
CA GLU A 27 -15.39 -1.14 -4.58
C GLU A 27 -15.36 0.16 -3.79
N ARG A 28 -15.87 0.18 -2.56
CA ARG A 28 -15.97 1.39 -1.74
C ARG A 28 -15.04 1.29 -0.55
N VAL A 29 -13.87 1.90 -0.69
CA VAL A 29 -12.83 1.88 0.33
C VAL A 29 -12.41 3.32 0.67
N ASP A 30 -12.51 3.67 1.93
CA ASP A 30 -11.95 4.90 2.49
C ASP A 30 -10.56 4.65 3.11
N GLY A 31 -9.89 5.73 3.53
CA GLY A 31 -8.55 5.63 4.10
C GLY A 31 -8.49 4.80 5.39
N ARG A 32 -9.56 4.78 6.20
CA ARG A 32 -9.62 3.98 7.43
C ARG A 32 -9.72 2.48 7.10
N MET A 33 -10.60 2.13 6.19
CA MET A 33 -10.76 0.74 5.73
C MET A 33 -9.46 0.24 5.10
N TYR A 34 -8.83 1.05 4.26
CA TYR A 34 -7.55 0.74 3.65
C TYR A 34 -6.47 0.47 4.69
N ARG A 35 -6.30 1.36 5.68
CA ARG A 35 -5.29 1.19 6.75
C ARG A 35 -5.52 -0.04 7.61
N ASN A 36 -6.75 -0.45 7.84
CA ASN A 36 -7.04 -1.70 8.56
C ASN A 36 -6.50 -2.92 7.82
N VAL A 37 -6.60 -2.92 6.50
CA VAL A 37 -6.06 -4.00 5.67
C VAL A 37 -4.54 -3.87 5.51
N LEU A 38 -4.04 -2.65 5.31
CA LEU A 38 -2.60 -2.38 5.25
C LEU A 38 -1.88 -2.88 6.52
N ARG A 39 -2.43 -2.63 7.70
CA ARG A 39 -1.86 -3.15 8.96
C ARG A 39 -1.69 -4.66 8.92
N ARG A 40 -2.72 -5.38 8.51
CA ARG A 40 -2.67 -6.84 8.38
C ARG A 40 -1.63 -7.30 7.34
N ALA A 41 -1.49 -6.57 6.24
CA ALA A 41 -0.47 -6.86 5.24
C ALA A 41 0.95 -6.64 5.81
N LEU A 42 1.17 -5.54 6.54
CA LEU A 42 2.44 -5.25 7.19
C LEU A 42 2.77 -6.27 8.30
N ASP A 43 1.78 -6.82 9.01
CA ASP A 43 2.01 -7.91 9.96
C ASP A 43 2.49 -9.19 9.26
N VAL A 44 2.00 -9.48 8.06
CA VAL A 44 2.53 -10.59 7.23
C VAL A 44 3.97 -10.31 6.81
N VAL A 45 4.29 -9.07 6.43
CA VAL A 45 5.68 -8.69 6.08
C VAL A 45 6.61 -8.86 7.30
N ARG A 46 6.20 -8.41 8.49
CA ARG A 46 6.96 -8.61 9.72
C ARG A 46 7.21 -10.10 10.02
N ALA A 47 6.18 -10.91 9.88
CA ALA A 47 6.30 -12.36 10.10
C ALA A 47 7.22 -13.05 9.09
N PHE A 48 7.27 -12.54 7.85
CA PHE A 48 8.20 -13.02 6.81
C PHE A 48 9.65 -12.64 7.11
N ASN A 49 9.86 -11.54 7.87
CA ASN A 49 11.16 -11.04 8.30
C ASN A 49 12.15 -10.78 7.15
N PRO A 50 11.80 -9.96 6.16
CA PRO A 50 12.67 -9.66 5.02
C PRO A 50 13.83 -8.76 5.43
N VAL A 51 14.91 -8.75 4.64
CA VAL A 51 16.06 -7.85 4.85
C VAL A 51 15.87 -6.49 4.18
N PHE A 52 14.99 -6.38 3.19
CA PHE A 52 14.60 -5.14 2.53
C PHE A 52 13.19 -5.25 1.95
N LEU A 53 12.59 -4.12 1.65
CA LEU A 53 11.25 -4.01 1.07
C LEU A 53 11.33 -3.38 -0.32
N VAL A 54 10.69 -3.99 -1.30
CA VAL A 54 10.36 -3.36 -2.58
C VAL A 54 8.88 -3.04 -2.57
N LEU A 55 8.54 -1.75 -2.63
CA LEU A 55 7.18 -1.28 -2.58
C LEU A 55 6.74 -0.76 -3.95
N ALA A 56 5.86 -1.49 -4.62
CA ALA A 56 5.16 -1.02 -5.80
C ALA A 56 4.02 -0.10 -5.36
N LEU A 57 4.20 1.20 -5.53
CA LEU A 57 3.29 2.23 -5.02
C LEU A 57 2.31 2.69 -6.10
N GLY A 58 1.05 2.26 -6.00
CA GLY A 58 -0.06 2.84 -6.74
C GLY A 58 -0.67 4.02 -5.99
N LEU A 59 -0.89 5.13 -6.70
CA LEU A 59 -1.57 6.34 -6.20
C LEU A 59 -3.01 6.46 -6.75
N ASP A 60 -3.46 5.46 -7.49
CA ASP A 60 -4.81 5.30 -8.01
C ASP A 60 -5.91 5.04 -6.95
N PRO A 61 -5.61 4.63 -5.68
CA PRO A 61 -6.60 4.65 -4.61
C PRO A 61 -7.12 6.04 -4.25
N ALA A 62 -6.59 7.09 -4.85
CA ALA A 62 -6.95 8.48 -4.57
C ALA A 62 -8.40 8.80 -4.90
N LYS A 63 -9.05 9.60 -4.05
CA LYS A 63 -10.40 10.13 -4.32
C LYS A 63 -10.46 10.84 -5.67
N GLY A 64 -11.37 10.34 -6.54
CA GLY A 64 -11.61 10.89 -7.87
C GLY A 64 -10.58 10.46 -8.92
N ASP A 65 -9.81 9.41 -8.66
CA ASP A 65 -9.05 8.76 -9.71
C ASP A 65 -10.01 8.10 -10.72
N PRO A 66 -9.75 8.23 -12.04
CA PRO A 66 -10.67 7.71 -13.07
C PRO A 66 -10.70 6.18 -13.15
N THR A 67 -9.75 5.47 -12.54
CA THR A 67 -9.64 4.01 -12.62
C THR A 67 -10.35 3.28 -11.49
N GLY A 68 -10.84 3.98 -10.48
CA GLY A 68 -11.46 3.35 -9.32
C GLY A 68 -12.47 4.21 -8.57
N THR A 69 -13.00 3.62 -7.52
CA THR A 69 -14.06 4.20 -6.68
C THR A 69 -13.61 4.47 -5.25
N TRP A 70 -12.33 4.25 -4.97
CA TRP A 70 -11.77 4.46 -3.64
C TRP A 70 -11.57 5.96 -3.36
N THR A 71 -11.47 6.31 -2.08
CA THR A 71 -11.57 7.73 -1.67
C THR A 71 -10.44 8.18 -0.76
N LEU A 72 -9.21 7.67 -0.97
CA LEU A 72 -8.07 8.07 -0.17
C LEU A 72 -7.71 9.54 -0.45
N SER A 73 -7.48 10.28 0.63
CA SER A 73 -6.98 11.65 0.62
C SER A 73 -5.46 11.72 0.75
N ALA A 74 -4.87 12.88 0.53
CA ALA A 74 -3.45 13.10 0.75
C ALA A 74 -3.01 12.76 2.19
N ARG A 75 -3.87 13.01 3.19
CA ARG A 75 -3.61 12.65 4.60
C ARG A 75 -3.59 11.13 4.79
N ASP A 76 -4.38 10.39 4.03
CA ASP A 76 -4.36 8.93 4.08
C ASP A 76 -3.06 8.39 3.50
N PHE A 77 -2.56 8.95 2.40
CA PHE A 77 -1.25 8.59 1.86
C PHE A 77 -0.12 8.88 2.85
N LEU A 78 -0.16 10.01 3.55
CA LEU A 78 0.81 10.30 4.61
C LEU A 78 0.75 9.25 5.73
N ALA A 79 -0.43 8.90 6.19
CA ALA A 79 -0.62 7.88 7.22
C ALA A 79 -0.13 6.51 6.75
N ASN A 80 -0.41 6.14 5.49
CA ASN A 80 0.07 4.89 4.90
C ASN A 80 1.60 4.85 4.83
N GLY A 81 2.24 5.94 4.43
CA GLY A 81 3.69 6.06 4.41
C GLY A 81 4.31 5.85 5.81
N ARG A 82 3.72 6.45 6.84
CA ARG A 82 4.14 6.24 8.24
C ARG A 82 4.03 4.78 8.66
N MET A 83 2.94 4.12 8.34
CA MET A 83 2.76 2.70 8.66
C MET A 83 3.82 1.81 8.00
N VAL A 84 4.19 2.11 6.74
CA VAL A 84 5.28 1.40 6.05
C VAL A 84 6.62 1.68 6.73
N ALA A 85 6.88 2.94 7.10
CA ALA A 85 8.10 3.33 7.81
C ALA A 85 8.30 2.57 9.13
N GLU A 86 7.23 2.21 9.84
CA GLU A 86 7.26 1.42 11.08
C GLU A 86 7.83 -0.01 10.91
N LEU A 87 8.03 -0.48 9.68
CA LEU A 87 8.76 -1.74 9.42
C LEU A 87 10.27 -1.61 9.69
N ASP A 88 10.80 -0.39 9.66
CA ASP A 88 12.24 -0.10 9.83
C ASP A 88 13.14 -0.92 8.89
N LEU A 89 12.73 -1.04 7.63
CA LEU A 89 13.43 -1.79 6.60
C LEU A 89 13.98 -0.86 5.52
N PRO A 90 15.18 -1.13 4.99
CA PRO A 90 15.61 -0.50 3.75
C PRO A 90 14.56 -0.72 2.67
N THR A 91 14.03 0.39 2.11
CA THR A 91 12.88 0.33 1.22
C THR A 91 13.18 1.01 -0.11
N VAL A 92 12.95 0.30 -1.21
CA VAL A 92 12.89 0.85 -2.56
C VAL A 92 11.43 1.05 -2.94
N VAL A 93 11.08 2.25 -3.38
CA VAL A 93 9.72 2.56 -3.83
C VAL A 93 9.72 2.72 -5.33
N VAL A 94 8.88 1.97 -6.01
CA VAL A 94 8.62 2.07 -7.45
C VAL A 94 7.20 2.58 -7.63
N GLN A 95 7.05 3.75 -8.25
CA GLN A 95 5.71 4.27 -8.54
C GLN A 95 5.10 3.49 -9.70
N GLU A 96 3.83 3.13 -9.54
CA GLU A 96 3.05 2.47 -10.57
C GLU A 96 1.84 3.31 -10.96
N GLY A 97 0.61 2.97 -10.55
CA GLY A 97 -0.62 3.68 -10.90
C GLY A 97 -0.76 5.06 -10.26
N GLY A 98 -1.76 5.78 -10.72
CA GLY A 98 -2.13 7.11 -10.27
C GLY A 98 -2.43 8.02 -11.47
N TYR A 99 -3.73 8.23 -11.74
CA TYR A 99 -4.20 8.83 -12.99
C TYR A 99 -4.94 10.15 -12.79
N ARG A 100 -5.17 10.53 -11.54
CA ARG A 100 -5.67 11.85 -11.20
C ARG A 100 -4.51 12.84 -11.12
N THR A 101 -4.10 13.39 -12.25
CA THR A 101 -2.92 14.27 -12.38
C THR A 101 -2.93 15.47 -11.44
N ARG A 102 -4.10 16.08 -11.18
CA ARG A 102 -4.25 17.24 -10.29
C ARG A 102 -3.80 16.98 -8.84
N SER A 103 -3.93 15.75 -8.34
CA SER A 103 -3.58 15.39 -6.96
C SER A 103 -2.40 14.47 -6.86
N LEU A 104 -1.89 13.94 -7.99
CA LEU A 104 -0.81 12.96 -8.03
C LEU A 104 0.41 13.42 -7.26
N GLY A 105 0.96 14.60 -7.58
CA GLY A 105 2.14 15.13 -6.91
C GLY A 105 1.93 15.38 -5.41
N SER A 106 0.74 15.87 -5.03
CA SER A 106 0.40 16.07 -3.61
C SER A 106 0.31 14.74 -2.85
N ASN A 107 -0.33 13.73 -3.44
CA ASN A 107 -0.47 12.40 -2.84
C ASN A 107 0.88 11.71 -2.68
N ALA A 108 1.72 11.75 -3.72
CA ALA A 108 3.09 11.24 -3.67
C ALA A 108 3.91 11.92 -2.58
N ARG A 109 3.91 13.26 -2.56
CA ARG A 109 4.62 14.05 -1.54
C ARG A 109 4.20 13.64 -0.12
N HIS A 110 2.90 13.53 0.14
CA HIS A 110 2.41 13.12 1.47
C HIS A 110 2.83 11.71 1.84
N PHE A 111 2.78 10.77 0.89
CA PHE A 111 3.27 9.41 1.14
C PHE A 111 4.74 9.41 1.53
N PHE A 112 5.60 10.10 0.75
CA PHE A 112 7.03 10.16 1.05
C PHE A 112 7.34 10.95 2.32
N GLN A 113 6.57 11.99 2.66
CA GLN A 113 6.67 12.67 3.95
C GLN A 113 6.36 11.69 5.11
N GLY A 114 5.37 10.83 4.95
CA GLY A 114 5.07 9.80 5.93
C GLY A 114 6.19 8.77 6.03
N LEU A 115 6.68 8.28 4.90
CA LEU A 115 7.74 7.27 4.83
C LEU A 115 9.08 7.76 5.40
N SER A 116 9.39 9.06 5.21
CA SER A 116 10.63 9.69 5.70
C SER A 116 10.50 10.31 7.09
N ALA A 117 9.33 10.21 7.73
CA ALA A 117 9.17 10.77 9.06
C ALA A 117 10.14 10.04 10.02
N PRO A 118 10.96 10.77 10.78
CA PRO A 118 11.80 10.14 11.80
C PRO A 118 10.89 9.41 12.78
N PHE A 119 11.22 8.16 13.11
CA PHE A 119 10.61 7.49 14.23
C PHE A 119 10.76 8.41 15.42
N GLY A 120 9.66 8.76 16.08
CA GLY A 120 9.69 9.59 17.25
C GLY A 120 10.58 8.96 18.31
N GLY A 121 11.85 9.32 18.28
CA GLY A 121 12.75 9.17 19.40
C GLY A 121 12.30 10.19 20.44
N SER A 122 11.60 9.74 21.43
CA SER A 122 11.48 10.43 22.72
C SER A 122 12.68 10.10 23.57
#